data_530b36d25c0193b43fae1c1639b95743
#
_entry.id   530b36d25c0193b43fae1c1639b95743
#
_cell.length_a   1.000
_cell.length_b   1.000
_cell.length_c   1.000
_cell.angle_alpha   90.00
_cell.angle_beta   90.00
_cell.angle_gamma   90.00
#
_symmetry.space_group_name_H-M   'P 1'
#
loop_
_entity.id
_entity.type
_entity.pdbx_description
1 polymer ?
#
loop_
_entity_poly.entity_id
_entity_poly.type
_entity_poly.pdbx_seq_one_letter_code
_entity_poly.pdbx_strand_id
1 'polypeptide(L)'
;MSLVAGCAPLRGGPPAPPPIVDGVQVGVASWYGPGFHGNRTANGEVYDQYELTAAHPSLPLGTRVMVTNLANGRSVDVRINDRGPFVDGRAIDLSYAAARVLRMVGPGTARVRIEVLASSTRVAERSATLVPPPPRDLPAVRYLVQVASLSDSARAEHLRRVLGTRFPDAHVAPLETTESRYYRVVIGPYPLRVVAVARGEMVNRLGYPAVITEDSGP
;
A
#
# COMPACT_ATOMS: atom_id res chain seq x y z
N MET A 1 -38.81 -22.32 -51.69
CA MET A 1 -38.75 -21.38 -50.50
C MET A 1 -37.84 -21.98 -49.47
N SER A 2 -36.60 -21.52 -49.46
CA SER A 2 -35.59 -21.99 -48.50
C SER A 2 -35.40 -20.92 -47.43
N LEU A 3 -35.73 -21.24 -46.18
CA LEU A 3 -35.50 -20.41 -45.01
C LEU A 3 -34.06 -20.59 -44.57
N VAL A 4 -33.24 -19.54 -44.73
CA VAL A 4 -31.89 -19.44 -44.17
C VAL A 4 -32.05 -18.90 -42.71
N ALA A 5 -31.90 -19.78 -41.74
CA ALA A 5 -31.80 -19.41 -40.34
C ALA A 5 -30.41 -18.81 -40.08
N GLY A 6 -30.35 -17.49 -39.95
CA GLY A 6 -29.13 -16.78 -39.54
C GLY A 6 -28.87 -16.97 -38.06
N CYS A 7 -27.85 -17.75 -37.69
CA CYS A 7 -27.28 -17.77 -36.35
C CYS A 7 -26.51 -16.48 -36.12
N ALA A 8 -27.09 -15.55 -35.36
CA ALA A 8 -26.34 -14.42 -34.82
C ALA A 8 -25.41 -14.93 -33.69
N PRO A 9 -24.09 -14.65 -33.73
CA PRO A 9 -23.23 -14.99 -32.60
C PRO A 9 -23.57 -14.05 -31.42
N LEU A 10 -24.02 -14.62 -30.33
CA LEU A 10 -24.09 -13.95 -29.03
C LEU A 10 -22.65 -13.55 -28.62
N ARG A 11 -22.26 -12.31 -28.95
CA ARG A 11 -21.10 -11.68 -28.36
C ARG A 11 -21.46 -11.29 -26.93
N GLY A 12 -21.44 -12.25 -26.01
CA GLY A 12 -21.34 -11.97 -24.60
C GLY A 12 -19.96 -11.44 -24.34
N GLY A 13 -19.81 -10.11 -24.24
CA GLY A 13 -18.61 -9.53 -23.65
C GLY A 13 -18.50 -10.01 -22.21
N PRO A 14 -17.29 -9.96 -21.66
CA PRO A 14 -17.05 -10.31 -20.27
C PRO A 14 -17.97 -9.53 -19.33
N PRO A 15 -18.44 -10.13 -18.24
CA PRO A 15 -19.28 -9.42 -17.28
C PRO A 15 -18.51 -8.23 -16.74
N ALA A 16 -19.05 -7.03 -16.91
CA ALA A 16 -18.49 -5.81 -16.35
C ALA A 16 -18.33 -5.96 -14.84
N PRO A 17 -17.28 -5.36 -14.25
CA PRO A 17 -17.13 -5.35 -12.79
C PRO A 17 -18.39 -4.75 -12.14
N PRO A 18 -18.82 -5.25 -10.97
CA PRO A 18 -20.02 -4.74 -10.29
C PRO A 18 -19.94 -3.22 -10.14
N PRO A 19 -21.06 -2.49 -10.31
CA PRO A 19 -21.05 -1.04 -10.18
C PRO A 19 -20.71 -0.58 -8.76
N ILE A 20 -20.15 0.62 -8.65
CA ILE A 20 -19.97 1.30 -7.38
C ILE A 20 -21.30 1.98 -7.04
N VAL A 21 -21.93 1.57 -5.93
CA VAL A 21 -23.18 2.15 -5.43
C VAL A 21 -22.90 2.82 -4.10
N ASP A 22 -23.23 4.10 -3.97
CA ASP A 22 -22.97 4.91 -2.75
C ASP A 22 -21.51 4.85 -2.26
N GLY A 23 -20.55 4.78 -3.19
CA GLY A 23 -19.14 4.69 -2.86
C GLY A 23 -18.69 3.29 -2.44
N VAL A 24 -19.54 2.27 -2.54
CA VAL A 24 -19.25 0.88 -2.15
C VAL A 24 -19.33 -0.04 -3.36
N GLN A 25 -18.38 -0.96 -3.46
CA GLN A 25 -18.36 -2.04 -4.45
C GLN A 25 -18.00 -3.36 -3.76
N VAL A 26 -18.62 -4.45 -4.18
CA VAL A 26 -18.24 -5.80 -3.76
C VAL A 26 -17.80 -6.58 -5.00
N GLY A 27 -16.63 -7.21 -4.94
CA GLY A 27 -16.07 -7.95 -6.07
C GLY A 27 -14.93 -8.86 -5.66
N VAL A 28 -14.24 -9.39 -6.66
CA VAL A 28 -13.01 -10.19 -6.44
C VAL A 28 -11.81 -9.28 -6.54
N ALA A 29 -10.93 -9.34 -5.55
CA ALA A 29 -9.59 -8.76 -5.61
C ALA A 29 -8.58 -9.82 -6.02
N SER A 30 -7.58 -9.41 -6.80
CA SER A 30 -6.32 -10.12 -6.96
C SER A 30 -5.15 -9.22 -6.55
N TRP A 31 -3.92 -9.62 -6.79
CA TRP A 31 -2.75 -8.79 -6.53
C TRP A 31 -1.70 -8.97 -7.63
N TYR A 32 -0.91 -7.92 -7.83
CA TYR A 32 0.18 -7.91 -8.79
C TYR A 32 1.26 -8.91 -8.43
N GLY A 33 1.61 -9.80 -9.36
CA GLY A 33 2.72 -10.72 -9.21
C GLY A 33 4.09 -10.01 -9.18
N PRO A 34 5.15 -10.75 -8.85
CA PRO A 34 6.50 -10.17 -8.64
C PRO A 34 7.12 -9.53 -9.89
N GLY A 35 6.60 -9.82 -11.09
CA GLY A 35 7.14 -9.28 -12.36
C GLY A 35 6.74 -7.84 -12.68
N PHE A 36 5.87 -7.21 -11.90
CA PHE A 36 5.40 -5.84 -12.18
C PHE A 36 6.18 -4.76 -11.45
N HIS A 37 6.95 -5.12 -10.42
CA HIS A 37 7.75 -4.16 -9.65
C HIS A 37 8.74 -3.42 -10.54
N GLY A 38 8.75 -2.08 -10.45
CA GLY A 38 9.58 -1.21 -11.26
C GLY A 38 8.93 -0.72 -12.57
N ASN A 39 7.77 -1.26 -12.96
CA ASN A 39 7.03 -0.79 -14.14
C ASN A 39 6.30 0.53 -13.85
N ARG A 40 5.98 1.29 -14.91
CA ARG A 40 5.18 2.52 -14.76
C ARG A 40 3.72 2.17 -14.60
N THR A 41 3.07 2.86 -13.69
CA THR A 41 1.61 2.82 -13.46
C THR A 41 0.90 3.85 -14.34
N ALA A 42 -0.43 3.77 -14.40
CA ALA A 42 -1.25 4.66 -15.21
C ALA A 42 -1.17 6.15 -14.79
N ASN A 43 -0.82 6.44 -13.54
CA ASN A 43 -0.57 7.82 -13.09
C ASN A 43 0.87 8.30 -13.32
N GLY A 44 1.73 7.46 -13.94
CA GLY A 44 3.12 7.77 -14.26
C GLY A 44 4.15 7.46 -13.16
N GLU A 45 3.72 7.03 -11.97
CA GLU A 45 4.60 6.58 -10.91
C GLU A 45 5.28 5.24 -11.28
N VAL A 46 6.36 4.92 -10.59
CA VAL A 46 6.96 3.58 -10.64
C VAL A 46 6.26 2.68 -9.62
N TYR A 47 5.71 1.56 -10.07
CA TYR A 47 5.06 0.60 -9.18
C TYR A 47 6.03 0.02 -8.17
N ASP A 48 5.78 0.29 -6.89
CA ASP A 48 6.43 -0.38 -5.77
C ASP A 48 5.46 -1.38 -5.14
N GLN A 49 5.77 -2.68 -5.27
CA GLN A 49 4.94 -3.76 -4.71
C GLN A 49 4.80 -3.69 -3.18
N TYR A 50 5.63 -2.90 -2.49
CA TYR A 50 5.65 -2.74 -1.04
C TYR A 50 4.88 -1.49 -0.56
N GLU A 51 4.40 -0.65 -1.46
CA GLU A 51 3.47 0.43 -1.15
C GLU A 51 2.02 -0.07 -1.07
N LEU A 52 1.18 0.67 -0.34
CA LEU A 52 -0.26 0.37 -0.24
C LEU A 52 -1.01 1.04 -1.40
N THR A 53 -0.93 0.43 -2.56
CA THR A 53 -1.54 0.91 -3.81
C THR A 53 -2.37 -0.17 -4.47
N ALA A 54 -3.19 0.24 -5.44
CA ALA A 54 -4.00 -0.68 -6.22
C ALA A 54 -4.33 -0.13 -7.61
N ALA A 55 -4.69 -1.04 -8.53
CA ALA A 55 -5.35 -0.71 -9.79
C ALA A 55 -6.85 -0.88 -9.68
N HIS A 56 -7.58 0.05 -10.27
CA HIS A 56 -9.03 -0.01 -10.41
C HIS A 56 -9.46 0.47 -11.81
N PRO A 57 -10.46 -0.19 -12.46
CA PRO A 57 -10.80 0.12 -13.84
C PRO A 57 -11.36 1.53 -14.04
N SER A 58 -12.13 2.06 -13.08
CA SER A 58 -12.88 3.31 -13.27
C SER A 58 -12.71 4.37 -12.19
N LEU A 59 -12.29 4.03 -10.96
CA LEU A 59 -12.06 5.04 -9.92
C LEU A 59 -11.00 6.05 -10.34
N PRO A 60 -11.16 7.35 -10.06
CA PRO A 60 -10.12 8.35 -10.33
C PRO A 60 -8.77 7.96 -9.73
N LEU A 61 -7.68 8.22 -10.46
CA LEU A 61 -6.33 8.06 -9.92
C LEU A 61 -6.14 9.00 -8.73
N GLY A 62 -5.48 8.52 -7.68
CA GLY A 62 -5.35 9.24 -6.42
C GLY A 62 -6.48 8.95 -5.40
N THR A 63 -7.58 8.33 -5.82
CA THR A 63 -8.66 7.93 -4.90
C THR A 63 -8.13 6.98 -3.82
N ARG A 64 -8.51 7.21 -2.57
CA ARG A 64 -8.26 6.27 -1.47
C ARG A 64 -9.49 5.41 -1.24
N VAL A 65 -9.25 4.12 -1.05
CA VAL A 65 -10.31 3.16 -0.76
C VAL A 65 -9.93 2.25 0.40
N MET A 66 -10.90 1.95 1.24
CA MET A 66 -10.79 0.87 2.21
C MET A 66 -11.18 -0.44 1.53
N VAL A 67 -10.29 -1.40 1.53
CA VAL A 67 -10.54 -2.75 1.00
C VAL A 67 -10.65 -3.72 2.16
N THR A 68 -11.78 -4.39 2.29
CA THR A 68 -12.04 -5.38 3.35
C THR A 68 -12.19 -6.76 2.74
N ASN A 69 -11.38 -7.71 3.17
CA ASN A 69 -11.51 -9.12 2.81
C ASN A 69 -12.69 -9.74 3.57
N LEU A 70 -13.73 -10.14 2.85
CA LEU A 70 -14.99 -10.64 3.43
C LEU A 70 -14.86 -12.03 4.08
N ALA A 71 -13.80 -12.77 3.77
CA ALA A 71 -13.57 -14.09 4.36
C ALA A 71 -12.96 -14.02 5.77
N ASN A 72 -12.22 -12.96 6.10
CA ASN A 72 -11.50 -12.86 7.37
C ASN A 72 -11.66 -11.51 8.09
N GLY A 73 -12.44 -10.56 7.53
CA GLY A 73 -12.72 -9.25 8.11
C GLY A 73 -11.54 -8.26 8.12
N ARG A 74 -10.38 -8.61 7.54
CA ARG A 74 -9.22 -7.72 7.52
C ARG A 74 -9.39 -6.62 6.49
N SER A 75 -8.98 -5.42 6.85
CA SER A 75 -9.10 -4.24 5.98
C SER A 75 -7.74 -3.57 5.76
N VAL A 76 -7.61 -2.89 4.64
CA VAL A 76 -6.45 -2.08 4.29
C VAL A 76 -6.90 -0.86 3.49
N ASP A 77 -6.32 0.30 3.81
CA ASP A 77 -6.47 1.51 3.02
C ASP A 77 -5.41 1.54 1.92
N VAL A 78 -5.84 1.69 0.67
CA VAL A 78 -4.95 1.75 -0.49
C VAL A 78 -5.28 2.96 -1.37
N ARG A 79 -4.27 3.46 -2.06
CA ARG A 79 -4.42 4.53 -3.07
C ARG A 79 -4.50 3.90 -4.46
N ILE A 80 -5.47 4.34 -5.25
CA ILE A 80 -5.59 3.97 -6.65
C ILE A 80 -4.56 4.76 -7.46
N ASN A 81 -3.56 4.08 -8.02
CA ASN A 81 -2.52 4.70 -8.84
C ASN A 81 -2.39 4.07 -10.23
N ASP A 82 -3.16 3.01 -10.49
CA ASP A 82 -3.08 2.28 -11.75
C ASP A 82 -4.45 1.92 -12.31
N ARG A 83 -4.47 1.45 -13.58
CA ARG A 83 -5.64 0.98 -14.32
C ARG A 83 -5.63 -0.54 -14.45
N GLY A 84 -6.79 -1.13 -14.31
CA GLY A 84 -7.06 -2.56 -14.26
C GLY A 84 -7.92 -2.90 -13.05
N PRO A 85 -8.25 -4.18 -12.85
CA PRO A 85 -7.98 -5.31 -13.73
C PRO A 85 -8.75 -5.24 -15.07
N PHE A 86 -8.13 -5.83 -16.09
CA PHE A 86 -8.79 -6.05 -17.40
C PHE A 86 -9.21 -7.51 -17.59
N VAL A 87 -9.32 -8.24 -16.48
CA VAL A 87 -9.74 -9.65 -16.43
C VAL A 87 -11.11 -9.71 -15.79
N ASP A 88 -11.96 -10.52 -16.38
CA ASP A 88 -13.38 -10.65 -16.02
C ASP A 88 -13.58 -11.07 -14.57
N GLY A 89 -14.61 -10.47 -13.95
CA GLY A 89 -15.01 -10.78 -12.59
C GLY A 89 -14.11 -10.21 -11.48
N ARG A 90 -12.99 -9.57 -11.83
CA ARG A 90 -12.14 -8.86 -10.85
C ARG A 90 -12.51 -7.38 -10.75
N ALA A 91 -12.53 -6.86 -9.54
CA ALA A 91 -12.87 -5.48 -9.26
C ALA A 91 -11.62 -4.60 -8.98
N ILE A 92 -10.56 -5.18 -8.39
CA ILE A 92 -9.37 -4.46 -7.96
C ILE A 92 -8.15 -5.37 -7.97
N ASP A 93 -7.00 -4.84 -8.37
CA ASP A 93 -5.73 -5.52 -8.24
C ASP A 93 -4.86 -4.79 -7.21
N LEU A 94 -4.49 -5.47 -6.15
CA LEU A 94 -3.77 -4.91 -5.01
C LEU A 94 -2.26 -5.04 -5.18
N SER A 95 -1.52 -4.15 -4.55
CA SER A 95 -0.08 -4.36 -4.35
C SER A 95 0.17 -5.60 -3.48
N TYR A 96 1.38 -6.14 -3.55
CA TYR A 96 1.79 -7.25 -2.68
C TYR A 96 1.66 -6.90 -1.18
N ALA A 97 2.05 -5.68 -0.79
CA ALA A 97 1.92 -5.22 0.60
C ALA A 97 0.45 -5.22 1.06
N ALA A 98 -0.47 -4.71 0.24
CA ALA A 98 -1.90 -4.69 0.55
C ALA A 98 -2.46 -6.13 0.63
N ALA A 99 -2.09 -7.00 -0.30
CA ALA A 99 -2.49 -8.41 -0.29
C ALA A 99 -2.00 -9.16 0.96
N ARG A 100 -0.81 -8.86 1.46
CA ARG A 100 -0.30 -9.40 2.73
C ARG A 100 -1.14 -8.98 3.92
N VAL A 101 -1.53 -7.69 4.02
CA VAL A 101 -2.41 -7.20 5.10
C VAL A 101 -3.72 -7.98 5.11
N LEU A 102 -4.30 -8.20 3.94
CA LEU A 102 -5.56 -8.93 3.77
C LEU A 102 -5.42 -10.46 3.88
N ARG A 103 -4.19 -10.99 4.05
CA ARG A 103 -3.86 -12.43 4.06
C ARG A 103 -4.38 -13.16 2.82
N MET A 104 -4.22 -12.55 1.65
CA MET A 104 -4.69 -13.14 0.40
C MET A 104 -3.57 -13.52 -0.59
N VAL A 105 -2.32 -13.38 -0.20
CA VAL A 105 -1.17 -13.73 -1.08
C VAL A 105 -1.18 -15.22 -1.44
N GLY A 106 -1.38 -16.11 -0.47
CA GLY A 106 -1.43 -17.56 -0.70
C GLY A 106 -2.61 -17.98 -1.58
N PRO A 107 -3.85 -17.57 -1.28
CA PRO A 107 -5.02 -17.85 -2.14
C PRO A 107 -4.98 -17.17 -3.51
N GLY A 108 -4.21 -16.09 -3.67
CA GLY A 108 -4.10 -15.31 -4.91
C GLY A 108 -5.26 -14.34 -5.15
N THR A 109 -6.46 -14.72 -4.74
CA THR A 109 -7.69 -13.90 -4.86
C THR A 109 -8.50 -13.94 -3.58
N ALA A 110 -9.35 -12.90 -3.38
CA ALA A 110 -10.31 -12.87 -2.28
C ALA A 110 -11.55 -12.07 -2.68
N ARG A 111 -12.69 -12.43 -2.11
CA ARG A 111 -13.88 -11.60 -2.21
C ARG A 111 -13.75 -10.43 -1.24
N VAL A 112 -13.88 -9.21 -1.76
CA VAL A 112 -13.64 -7.99 -1.00
C VAL A 112 -14.82 -7.02 -1.11
N ARG A 113 -14.94 -6.16 -0.10
CA ARG A 113 -15.72 -4.93 -0.12
C ARG A 113 -14.74 -3.78 -0.28
N ILE A 114 -15.01 -2.90 -1.23
CA ILE A 114 -14.25 -1.69 -1.55
C ILE A 114 -15.11 -0.51 -1.20
N GLU A 115 -14.64 0.39 -0.34
CA GLU A 115 -15.33 1.59 0.10
C GLU A 115 -14.48 2.81 -0.24
N VAL A 116 -15.03 3.72 -1.04
CA VAL A 116 -14.35 4.96 -1.37
C VAL A 116 -14.28 5.83 -0.12
N LEU A 117 -13.07 6.11 0.32
CA LEU A 117 -12.83 7.05 1.40
C LEU A 117 -13.04 8.46 0.86
N ALA A 118 -14.01 9.18 1.39
CA ALA A 118 -14.24 10.56 1.01
C ALA A 118 -12.95 11.36 1.21
N SER A 119 -12.53 12.11 0.18
CA SER A 119 -11.38 13.02 0.31
C SER A 119 -11.59 13.89 1.55
N SER A 120 -10.58 13.98 2.39
CA SER A 120 -10.62 14.74 3.65
C SER A 120 -11.13 16.17 3.54
N THR A 121 -11.14 16.73 2.34
CA THR A 121 -11.69 18.06 2.03
C THR A 121 -13.22 18.13 2.15
N ARG A 122 -13.98 17.05 1.89
CA ARG A 122 -15.46 17.05 2.03
C ARG A 122 -15.95 16.60 3.42
N VAL A 123 -15.13 15.84 4.14
CA VAL A 123 -15.45 15.40 5.52
C VAL A 123 -15.23 16.56 6.49
N ALA A 124 -14.25 17.45 6.26
CA ALA A 124 -14.00 18.61 7.09
C ALA A 124 -15.19 19.61 7.09
N GLU A 125 -15.92 19.75 5.98
CA GLU A 125 -17.05 20.66 5.91
C GLU A 125 -18.35 20.12 6.53
N ARG A 126 -18.54 18.79 6.57
CA ARG A 126 -19.75 18.17 7.16
C ARG A 126 -19.58 17.69 8.60
N SER A 127 -18.35 17.41 9.05
CA SER A 127 -18.05 16.98 10.42
C SER A 127 -17.77 18.11 11.40
N ALA A 128 -17.72 19.37 10.94
CA ALA A 128 -17.50 20.51 11.82
C ALA A 128 -18.61 20.73 12.87
N THR A 129 -19.72 19.97 12.80
CA THR A 129 -20.90 20.24 13.64
C THR A 129 -21.22 19.14 14.66
N LEU A 130 -20.63 17.94 14.66
CA LEU A 130 -21.13 16.84 15.52
C LEU A 130 -20.11 15.83 16.07
N VAL A 131 -18.80 16.02 15.91
CA VAL A 131 -17.81 15.11 16.53
C VAL A 131 -16.78 15.96 17.26
N PRO A 132 -16.58 15.77 18.57
CA PRO A 132 -15.45 16.40 19.25
C PRO A 132 -14.17 15.97 18.55
N PRO A 133 -13.19 16.88 18.35
CA PRO A 133 -11.93 16.52 17.73
C PRO A 133 -11.32 15.37 18.52
N PRO A 134 -10.71 14.36 17.83
CA PRO A 134 -9.98 13.32 18.54
C PRO A 134 -8.92 13.99 19.40
N PRO A 135 -8.64 13.47 20.60
CA PRO A 135 -7.62 14.04 21.45
C PRO A 135 -6.32 14.19 20.66
N ARG A 136 -5.80 15.42 20.59
CA ARG A 136 -4.60 15.80 19.81
C ARG A 136 -3.30 15.23 20.37
N ASP A 137 -3.37 14.42 21.42
CA ASP A 137 -2.26 14.05 22.27
C ASP A 137 -1.91 12.55 22.29
N LEU A 138 -2.41 11.75 21.34
CA LEU A 138 -1.81 10.44 21.13
C LEU A 138 -0.70 10.59 20.08
N PRO A 139 0.57 10.38 20.45
CA PRO A 139 1.65 10.38 19.47
C PRO A 139 1.32 9.32 18.43
N ALA A 140 1.21 9.73 17.17
CA ALA A 140 1.02 8.80 16.06
C ALA A 140 2.24 7.89 16.05
N VAL A 141 2.09 6.64 16.51
CA VAL A 141 3.15 5.64 16.49
C VAL A 141 3.62 5.50 15.04
N ARG A 142 4.88 5.79 14.81
CA ARG A 142 5.55 5.63 13.52
C ARG A 142 6.55 4.50 13.62
N TYR A 143 6.87 3.89 12.51
CA TYR A 143 7.77 2.74 12.46
C TYR A 143 8.98 3.06 11.60
N LEU A 144 10.15 2.70 12.08
CA LEU A 144 11.43 2.82 11.39
C LEU A 144 11.97 1.44 11.06
N VAL A 145 12.70 1.34 9.97
CA VAL A 145 13.54 0.18 9.66
C VAL A 145 14.97 0.52 10.06
N GLN A 146 15.42 0.01 11.18
CA GLN A 146 16.80 0.18 11.62
C GLN A 146 17.70 -0.85 10.93
N VAL A 147 18.71 -0.37 10.21
CA VAL A 147 19.65 -1.18 9.44
C VAL A 147 20.95 -1.40 10.21
N ALA A 148 21.41 -0.38 10.93
CA ALA A 148 22.61 -0.47 11.72
C ALA A 148 22.57 0.49 12.92
N SER A 149 23.39 0.20 13.93
CA SER A 149 23.77 1.13 15.01
C SER A 149 25.29 1.14 15.10
N LEU A 150 25.90 2.28 14.82
CA LEU A 150 27.34 2.43 14.68
C LEU A 150 27.86 3.49 15.64
N SER A 151 29.06 3.30 16.20
CA SER A 151 29.73 4.30 17.02
C SER A 151 30.44 5.40 16.20
N ASP A 152 30.68 5.11 14.92
CA ASP A 152 31.36 6.01 13.97
C ASP A 152 30.33 6.68 13.04
N SER A 153 30.25 8.00 13.13
CA SER A 153 29.33 8.81 12.32
C SER A 153 29.67 8.78 10.83
N ALA A 154 30.94 8.71 10.46
CA ALA A 154 31.35 8.66 9.05
C ALA A 154 30.92 7.34 8.38
N ARG A 155 31.03 6.23 9.11
CA ARG A 155 30.52 4.92 8.65
C ARG A 155 29.00 4.91 8.53
N ALA A 156 28.28 5.52 9.48
CA ALA A 156 26.84 5.63 9.43
C ALA A 156 26.39 6.43 8.20
N GLU A 157 27.03 7.56 7.95
CA GLU A 157 26.74 8.41 6.78
C GLU A 157 27.13 7.74 5.45
N HIS A 158 28.20 6.94 5.42
CA HIS A 158 28.54 6.14 4.26
C HIS A 158 27.44 5.11 3.96
N LEU A 159 27.00 4.36 4.97
CA LEU A 159 25.92 3.38 4.82
C LEU A 159 24.60 4.05 4.39
N ARG A 160 24.25 5.20 4.98
CA ARG A 160 23.08 5.99 4.55
C ARG A 160 23.15 6.34 3.06
N ARG A 161 24.30 6.79 2.55
CA ARG A 161 24.45 7.12 1.13
C ARG A 161 24.29 5.90 0.22
N VAL A 162 24.84 4.76 0.61
CA VAL A 162 24.67 3.49 -0.12
C VAL A 162 23.20 3.08 -0.17
N LEU A 163 22.52 3.15 0.96
CA LEU A 163 21.07 2.82 1.03
C LEU A 163 20.20 3.86 0.34
N GLY A 164 20.58 5.13 0.39
CA GLY A 164 19.83 6.27 -0.14
C GLY A 164 19.57 6.21 -1.65
N THR A 165 20.38 5.48 -2.40
CA THR A 165 20.14 5.24 -3.83
C THR A 165 18.86 4.46 -4.09
N ARG A 166 18.45 3.61 -3.15
CA ARG A 166 17.27 2.74 -3.25
C ARG A 166 16.18 3.09 -2.25
N PHE A 167 16.56 3.75 -1.16
CA PHE A 167 15.68 4.20 -0.08
C PHE A 167 15.94 5.69 0.17
N PRO A 168 15.26 6.60 -0.56
CA PRO A 168 15.48 8.04 -0.42
C PRO A 168 15.19 8.57 0.99
N ASP A 169 14.37 7.86 1.76
CA ASP A 169 14.01 8.12 3.15
C ASP A 169 15.01 7.57 4.17
N ALA A 170 16.17 7.05 3.72
CA ALA A 170 17.26 6.63 4.61
C ALA A 170 17.95 7.84 5.25
N HIS A 171 18.07 7.82 6.57
CA HIS A 171 18.73 8.88 7.34
C HIS A 171 19.51 8.33 8.53
N VAL A 172 20.35 9.17 9.13
CA VAL A 172 21.09 8.85 10.35
C VAL A 172 20.40 9.53 11.53
N ALA A 173 19.98 8.75 12.51
CA ALA A 173 19.40 9.21 13.76
C ALA A 173 20.41 9.02 14.90
N PRO A 174 20.89 10.09 15.56
CA PRO A 174 21.77 9.94 16.72
C PRO A 174 21.00 9.30 17.89
N LEU A 175 21.69 8.47 18.66
CA LEU A 175 21.20 7.87 19.89
C LEU A 175 22.26 8.11 20.96
N GLU A 176 21.94 8.92 21.93
CA GLU A 176 22.79 9.14 23.10
C GLU A 176 22.38 8.19 24.22
N THR A 177 23.34 7.47 24.75
CA THR A 177 23.21 6.69 25.98
C THR A 177 24.09 7.30 27.07
N THR A 178 23.91 6.91 28.32
CA THR A 178 24.72 7.40 29.45
C THR A 178 26.22 7.14 29.27
N GLU A 179 26.59 6.15 28.45
CA GLU A 179 28.00 5.74 28.31
C GLU A 179 28.58 6.02 26.92
N SER A 180 27.74 6.18 25.87
CA SER A 180 28.20 6.26 24.48
C SER A 180 27.21 6.93 23.57
N ARG A 181 27.74 7.49 22.47
CA ARG A 181 26.94 8.01 21.37
C ARG A 181 26.97 7.03 20.22
N TYR A 182 25.77 6.67 19.71
CA TYR A 182 25.57 5.81 18.55
C TYR A 182 24.87 6.56 17.44
N TYR A 183 25.06 6.10 16.20
CA TYR A 183 24.45 6.61 14.99
C TYR A 183 23.65 5.48 14.36
N ARG A 184 22.32 5.55 14.51
CA ARG A 184 21.42 4.58 13.89
C ARG A 184 21.20 4.95 12.43
N VAL A 185 21.40 4.01 11.51
CA VAL A 185 20.99 4.16 10.11
C VAL A 185 19.60 3.57 10.00
N VAL A 186 18.63 4.41 9.70
CA VAL A 186 17.20 4.06 9.66
C VAL A 186 16.55 4.50 8.35
N ILE A 187 15.48 3.85 7.98
CA ILE A 187 14.66 4.13 6.79
C ILE A 187 13.23 4.36 7.27
N GLY A 188 12.58 5.39 6.75
CA GLY A 188 11.26 5.83 7.17
C GLY A 188 11.27 7.27 7.70
N PRO A 189 10.30 7.71 8.52
CA PRO A 189 9.31 6.91 9.26
C PRO A 189 8.11 6.46 8.43
N TYR A 190 7.52 5.32 8.82
CA TYR A 190 6.32 4.76 8.19
C TYR A 190 5.12 4.81 9.15
N PRO A 191 3.93 5.18 8.68
CA PRO A 191 2.73 5.26 9.52
C PRO A 191 2.17 3.87 9.89
N LEU A 192 2.55 2.82 9.17
CA LEU A 192 2.06 1.47 9.38
C LEU A 192 3.22 0.48 9.55
N ARG A 193 3.14 -0.36 10.58
CA ARG A 193 4.14 -1.39 10.87
C ARG A 193 4.34 -2.36 9.70
N VAL A 194 3.28 -2.68 8.97
CA VAL A 194 3.36 -3.58 7.81
C VAL A 194 4.22 -3.01 6.68
N VAL A 195 4.17 -1.69 6.46
CA VAL A 195 5.03 -1.02 5.47
C VAL A 195 6.49 -1.09 5.90
N ALA A 196 6.78 -0.79 7.17
CA ALA A 196 8.13 -0.92 7.71
C ALA A 196 8.66 -2.36 7.59
N VAL A 197 7.84 -3.38 7.88
CA VAL A 197 8.22 -4.80 7.72
C VAL A 197 8.55 -5.11 6.27
N ALA A 198 7.72 -4.68 5.32
CA ALA A 198 7.98 -4.91 3.90
C ALA A 198 9.29 -4.24 3.43
N ARG A 199 9.56 -3.01 3.90
CA ARG A 199 10.84 -2.31 3.63
C ARG A 199 12.03 -3.05 4.27
N GLY A 200 11.88 -3.55 5.49
CA GLY A 200 12.90 -4.37 6.15
C GLY A 200 13.24 -5.64 5.38
N GLU A 201 12.25 -6.31 4.81
CA GLU A 201 12.47 -7.48 3.93
C GLU A 201 13.27 -7.11 2.67
N MET A 202 13.06 -5.91 2.10
CA MET A 202 13.89 -5.44 0.97
C MET A 202 15.34 -5.23 1.38
N VAL A 203 15.56 -4.60 2.53
CA VAL A 203 16.88 -4.36 3.11
C VAL A 203 17.60 -5.69 3.35
N ASN A 204 16.90 -6.68 3.93
CA ASN A 204 17.45 -8.02 4.16
C ASN A 204 17.87 -8.72 2.85
N ARG A 205 17.10 -8.54 1.76
CA ARG A 205 17.47 -9.11 0.43
C ARG A 205 18.72 -8.47 -0.17
N LEU A 206 19.06 -7.24 0.24
CA LEU A 206 20.31 -6.58 -0.14
C LEU A 206 21.50 -7.01 0.73
N GLY A 207 21.28 -7.94 1.68
CA GLY A 207 22.32 -8.46 2.56
C GLY A 207 22.53 -7.64 3.84
N TYR A 208 21.67 -6.65 4.13
CA TYR A 208 21.74 -5.88 5.36
C TYR A 208 20.71 -6.38 6.38
N PRO A 209 21.07 -6.46 7.69
CA PRO A 209 20.10 -6.76 8.74
C PRO A 209 19.09 -5.61 8.85
N ALA A 210 17.83 -5.94 9.12
CA ALA A 210 16.78 -4.94 9.31
C ALA A 210 15.90 -5.29 10.52
N VAL A 211 15.76 -4.33 11.43
CA VAL A 211 14.92 -4.45 12.63
C VAL A 211 13.86 -3.35 12.57
N ILE A 212 12.61 -3.71 12.82
CA ILE A 212 11.51 -2.75 12.89
C ILE A 212 11.43 -2.19 14.30
N THR A 213 11.58 -0.87 14.43
CA THR A 213 11.47 -0.15 15.69
C THR A 213 10.32 0.85 15.63
N GLU A 214 9.76 1.20 16.78
CA GLU A 214 8.84 2.32 16.90
C GLU A 214 9.64 3.62 17.00
N ASP A 215 9.17 4.64 16.28
CA ASP A 215 9.69 6.00 16.39
C ASP A 215 8.96 6.69 17.53
N SER A 216 9.61 6.76 18.68
CA SER A 216 9.01 7.37 19.88
C SER A 216 9.05 8.90 19.85
N GLY A 217 9.57 9.51 18.73
CA GLY A 217 9.80 10.95 18.66
C GLY A 217 10.83 11.46 19.70
N PRO A 218 11.31 12.67 19.56
CA PRO A 218 12.09 13.31 20.62
C PRO A 218 11.23 13.67 21.82
#